data_44bf1cf5578c38fe264270b6b187b008
#
_entry.id   44bf1cf5578c38fe264270b6b187b008
#
_cell.length_a   1.000
_cell.length_b   1.000
_cell.length_c   1.000
_cell.angle_alpha   90.00
_cell.angle_beta   90.00
_cell.angle_gamma   90.00
#
_symmetry.space_group_name_H-M   'P 1'
#
loop_
_entity.id
_entity.type
_entity.pdbx_description
1 polymer ?
#
loop_
_entity_poly.entity_id
_entity_poly.type
_entity_poly.pdbx_seq_one_letter_code
_entity_poly.pdbx_strand_id
1 'polypeptide(L)'
;MGGGDVPGESSSDPQALLPLTPVALNVLLALADGERHGYGIMLEVRERTGGRVRLGPGTLYGAIKRLKEGGVIEESGERPDPGEAPGDERRRYYRLTGFGGGVLAAEVERLDGLVRAARRKGACPAPKPSPGGA
;
A
#
# COMPACT_ATOMS: atom_id res chain seq x y z
N MET A 1 16.22 26.32 -13.61
CA MET A 1 16.15 25.87 -13.64
C MET A 1 15.98 24.92 -13.36
N GLY A 2 15.66 25.02 -13.09
CA GLY A 2 15.39 24.09 -12.57
C GLY A 2 15.73 23.14 -13.15
N GLY A 3 15.89 23.45 -13.77
CA GLY A 3 16.16 22.58 -14.44
C GLY A 3 16.62 21.54 -13.97
N GLY A 4 16.85 21.57 -13.58
CA GLY A 4 17.24 20.55 -13.24
C GLY A 4 16.52 19.41 -13.00
N ASP A 5 15.50 19.40 -13.36
CA ASP A 5 14.73 18.26 -13.12
C ASP A 5 15.21 17.11 -13.90
N VAL A 6 16.00 16.28 -13.30
CA VAL A 6 16.34 15.01 -13.90
C VAL A 6 15.35 13.98 -13.42
N PRO A 7 15.05 12.99 -14.26
CA PRO A 7 14.01 12.02 -13.91
C PRO A 7 14.26 11.32 -12.59
N GLY A 8 15.49 11.04 -12.28
CA GLY A 8 15.76 10.36 -11.03
C GLY A 8 15.44 11.18 -9.80
N GLU A 9 15.51 12.50 -9.91
CA GLU A 9 15.25 13.35 -8.78
C GLU A 9 13.77 13.44 -8.48
N SER A 10 12.95 13.51 -9.50
CA SER A 10 11.52 13.60 -9.25
C SER A 10 10.98 12.36 -8.59
N SER A 11 11.61 11.19 -8.83
CA SER A 11 11.13 9.95 -8.26
C SER A 11 11.49 9.81 -6.79
N SER A 12 12.28 10.71 -6.23
CA SER A 12 12.64 10.64 -4.82
C SER A 12 11.68 11.43 -3.92
N ASP A 13 10.72 12.11 -4.50
CA ASP A 13 9.74 12.89 -3.74
C ASP A 13 8.45 12.07 -3.59
N PRO A 14 8.13 11.63 -2.36
CA PRO A 14 6.92 10.85 -2.16
C PRO A 14 5.65 11.54 -2.64
N GLN A 15 5.60 12.87 -2.56
CA GLN A 15 4.42 13.61 -2.98
C GLN A 15 4.17 13.50 -4.48
N ALA A 16 5.22 13.24 -5.26
CA ALA A 16 5.08 13.19 -6.71
C ALA A 16 4.22 12.02 -7.19
N LEU A 17 4.04 11.01 -6.37
CA LEU A 17 3.27 9.83 -6.74
C LEU A 17 1.80 9.92 -6.32
N LEU A 18 1.41 10.98 -5.65
CA LEU A 18 0.05 11.10 -5.14
C LEU A 18 -0.85 11.79 -6.15
N PRO A 19 -2.13 11.45 -6.16
CA PRO A 19 -2.77 10.44 -5.31
C PRO A 19 -2.48 9.04 -5.83
N LEU A 20 -2.45 8.09 -4.93
CA LEU A 20 -2.30 6.69 -5.33
C LEU A 20 -3.61 6.15 -5.87
N THR A 21 -3.51 5.18 -6.78
CA THR A 21 -4.72 4.45 -7.18
C THR A 21 -5.20 3.62 -6.00
N PRO A 22 -6.49 3.27 -5.98
CA PRO A 22 -6.98 2.41 -4.90
C PRO A 22 -6.24 1.09 -4.79
N VAL A 23 -5.86 0.50 -5.94
CA VAL A 23 -5.12 -0.75 -5.90
C VAL A 23 -3.75 -0.54 -5.25
N ALA A 24 -3.02 0.49 -5.68
CA ALA A 24 -1.71 0.76 -5.11
C ALA A 24 -1.80 1.03 -3.61
N LEU A 25 -2.78 1.83 -3.20
CA LEU A 25 -2.95 2.14 -1.79
C LEU A 25 -3.20 0.87 -0.98
N ASN A 26 -4.07 -0.02 -1.49
CA ASN A 26 -4.38 -1.25 -0.77
C ASN A 26 -3.16 -2.17 -0.68
N VAL A 27 -2.35 -2.24 -1.74
CA VAL A 27 -1.13 -3.05 -1.71
C VAL A 27 -0.17 -2.50 -0.66
N LEU A 28 0.03 -1.18 -0.63
CA LEU A 28 0.95 -0.60 0.34
C LEU A 28 0.47 -0.77 1.76
N LEU A 29 -0.84 -0.65 1.99
CA LEU A 29 -1.39 -0.89 3.32
C LEU A 29 -1.17 -2.33 3.74
N ALA A 30 -1.29 -3.28 2.81
CA ALA A 30 -1.06 -4.68 3.14
C ALA A 30 0.38 -4.93 3.56
N LEU A 31 1.32 -4.10 3.11
CA LEU A 31 2.73 -4.25 3.44
C LEU A 31 3.17 -3.34 4.58
N ALA A 32 2.26 -2.55 5.14
CA ALA A 32 2.63 -1.58 6.16
C ALA A 32 3.11 -2.23 7.45
N ASP A 33 2.59 -3.41 7.76
CA ASP A 33 2.95 -4.11 8.99
C ASP A 33 3.92 -5.26 8.77
N GLY A 34 4.49 -5.38 7.57
CA GLY A 34 5.50 -6.40 7.32
C GLY A 34 5.42 -6.93 5.91
N GLU A 35 6.40 -7.76 5.58
CA GLU A 35 6.46 -8.33 4.23
C GLU A 35 5.38 -9.38 4.02
N ARG A 36 4.97 -9.54 2.78
CA ARG A 36 3.98 -10.55 2.38
C ARG A 36 4.28 -10.99 0.96
N HIS A 37 3.91 -12.23 0.64
CA HIS A 37 3.89 -12.66 -0.75
C HIS A 37 2.59 -12.21 -1.41
N GLY A 38 2.51 -12.35 -2.74
CA GLY A 38 1.36 -11.83 -3.49
C GLY A 38 0.03 -12.35 -3.00
N TYR A 39 -0.07 -13.68 -2.79
CA TYR A 39 -1.32 -14.25 -2.30
C TYR A 39 -1.67 -13.70 -0.92
N GLY A 40 -0.67 -13.52 -0.06
CA GLY A 40 -0.89 -12.93 1.25
C GLY A 40 -1.40 -11.49 1.16
N ILE A 41 -0.92 -10.72 0.19
CA ILE A 41 -1.44 -9.38 -0.04
C ILE A 41 -2.92 -9.46 -0.40
N MET A 42 -3.28 -10.35 -1.33
CA MET A 42 -4.67 -10.52 -1.72
C MET A 42 -5.56 -10.84 -0.53
N LEU A 43 -5.12 -11.75 0.33
CA LEU A 43 -5.90 -12.14 1.49
C LEU A 43 -6.04 -11.00 2.48
N GLU A 44 -4.95 -10.28 2.73
CA GLU A 44 -4.99 -9.18 3.68
C GLU A 44 -5.98 -8.11 3.21
N VAL A 45 -5.93 -7.75 1.94
CA VAL A 45 -6.82 -6.73 1.41
C VAL A 45 -8.28 -7.20 1.50
N ARG A 46 -8.54 -8.46 1.14
CA ARG A 46 -9.90 -8.97 1.20
C ARG A 46 -10.43 -8.97 2.62
N GLU A 47 -9.63 -9.44 3.57
CA GLU A 47 -10.06 -9.52 4.96
C GLU A 47 -10.23 -8.14 5.60
N ARG A 48 -9.29 -7.25 5.34
CA ARG A 48 -9.34 -5.91 5.94
C ARG A 48 -10.54 -5.13 5.42
N THR A 49 -10.95 -5.36 4.18
CA THR A 49 -12.07 -4.62 3.58
C THR A 49 -13.40 -5.36 3.68
N GLY A 50 -13.44 -6.49 4.40
CA GLY A 50 -14.67 -7.25 4.53
C GLY A 50 -15.15 -7.79 3.19
N GLY A 51 -14.24 -8.06 2.28
CA GLY A 51 -14.56 -8.59 0.96
C GLY A 51 -14.97 -7.53 -0.04
N ARG A 52 -14.96 -6.26 0.34
CA ARG A 52 -15.34 -5.18 -0.58
C ARG A 52 -14.31 -4.97 -1.66
N VAL A 53 -13.05 -5.23 -1.37
CA VAL A 53 -11.98 -5.10 -2.36
C VAL A 53 -11.37 -6.46 -2.57
N ARG A 54 -11.38 -6.93 -3.80
CA ARG A 54 -10.79 -8.21 -4.17
C ARG A 54 -9.87 -7.95 -5.35
N LEU A 55 -8.61 -8.28 -5.17
CA LEU A 55 -7.62 -8.08 -6.22
C LEU A 55 -7.41 -9.40 -6.94
N GLY A 56 -7.68 -9.42 -8.24
CA GLY A 56 -7.34 -10.57 -9.03
C GLY A 56 -5.84 -10.63 -9.28
N PRO A 57 -5.33 -11.79 -9.70
CA PRO A 57 -3.88 -11.93 -9.88
C PRO A 57 -3.31 -10.94 -10.89
N GLY A 58 -3.98 -10.73 -12.01
CA GLY A 58 -3.48 -9.80 -13.02
C GLY A 58 -3.38 -8.38 -12.50
N THR A 59 -4.42 -7.93 -11.81
CA THR A 59 -4.43 -6.59 -11.24
C THR A 59 -3.36 -6.45 -10.17
N LEU A 60 -3.25 -7.46 -9.30
CA LEU A 60 -2.27 -7.41 -8.22
C LEU A 60 -0.85 -7.38 -8.76
N TYR A 61 -0.50 -8.34 -9.64
CA TYR A 61 0.89 -8.42 -10.09
C TYR A 61 1.25 -7.29 -11.03
N GLY A 62 0.26 -6.73 -11.74
CA GLY A 62 0.49 -5.50 -12.48
C GLY A 62 0.83 -4.34 -11.58
N ALA A 63 0.12 -4.22 -10.46
CA ALA A 63 0.42 -3.16 -9.49
C ALA A 63 1.79 -3.38 -8.85
N ILE A 64 2.09 -4.63 -8.47
CA ILE A 64 3.39 -4.95 -7.88
C ILE A 64 4.52 -4.55 -8.82
N LYS A 65 4.37 -4.88 -10.10
CA LYS A 65 5.40 -4.53 -11.08
C LYS A 65 5.63 -3.02 -11.12
N ARG A 66 4.55 -2.25 -11.21
CA ARG A 66 4.67 -0.79 -11.28
C ARG A 66 5.27 -0.22 -10.00
N LEU A 67 4.87 -0.75 -8.85
CA LEU A 67 5.39 -0.26 -7.58
C LEU A 67 6.87 -0.60 -7.41
N LYS A 68 7.28 -1.78 -7.90
CA LYS A 68 8.70 -2.13 -7.90
C LYS A 68 9.48 -1.20 -8.80
N GLU A 69 8.97 -0.94 -9.99
CA GLU A 69 9.65 -0.06 -10.94
C GLU A 69 9.80 1.35 -10.38
N GLY A 70 8.84 1.77 -9.59
CA GLY A 70 8.90 3.09 -8.95
C GLY A 70 9.69 3.13 -7.66
N GLY A 71 10.26 2.01 -7.24
CA GLY A 71 11.05 2.00 -6.01
C GLY A 71 10.22 2.06 -4.74
N VAL A 72 8.92 1.84 -4.84
CA VAL A 72 8.02 1.94 -3.70
C VAL A 72 8.03 0.64 -2.88
N ILE A 73 8.16 -0.48 -3.56
CA ILE A 73 8.32 -1.78 -2.90
C ILE A 73 9.51 -2.49 -3.52
N GLU A 74 9.96 -3.54 -2.84
CA GLU A 74 11.07 -4.35 -3.35
C GLU A 74 10.83 -5.80 -2.95
N GLU A 75 11.45 -6.71 -3.69
CA GLU A 75 11.42 -8.11 -3.31
C GLU A 75 12.31 -8.31 -2.09
N SER A 76 11.80 -9.07 -1.12
CA SER A 76 12.55 -9.32 0.09
C SER A 76 12.96 -10.79 0.22
N GLY A 77 12.71 -11.59 -0.80
CA GLY A 77 13.18 -12.96 -0.83
C GLY A 77 12.17 -13.89 -1.48
N GLU A 78 12.64 -15.09 -1.76
CA GLU A 78 11.80 -16.15 -2.31
C GLU A 78 11.95 -17.35 -1.41
N ARG A 79 10.85 -17.84 -0.84
CA ARG A 79 10.90 -18.92 0.11
C ARG A 79 9.51 -19.55 0.26
N PRO A 80 9.44 -20.78 0.82
CA PRO A 80 8.13 -21.34 1.08
C PRO A 80 7.37 -20.51 2.10
N ASP A 81 6.04 -20.49 1.96
CA ASP A 81 5.18 -19.88 2.95
C ASP A 81 5.29 -20.68 4.24
N PRO A 82 5.53 -20.05 5.39
CA PRO A 82 5.65 -20.78 6.64
C PRO A 82 4.46 -21.68 6.97
N GLY A 83 3.28 -21.37 6.44
CA GLY A 83 2.10 -22.19 6.69
C GLY A 83 1.94 -23.37 5.75
N GLU A 84 2.86 -23.57 4.82
CA GLU A 84 2.74 -24.63 3.84
C GLU A 84 3.65 -25.79 4.17
N ALA A 85 3.32 -26.96 3.62
CA ALA A 85 4.12 -28.16 3.86
C ALA A 85 5.49 -28.02 3.21
N PRO A 86 6.49 -28.71 3.75
CA PRO A 86 7.81 -28.69 3.13
C PRO A 86 7.74 -29.18 1.70
N GLY A 87 8.48 -28.50 0.83
CA GLY A 87 8.50 -28.86 -0.58
C GLY A 87 7.46 -28.15 -1.41
N ASP A 88 6.60 -27.37 -0.78
CA ASP A 88 5.62 -26.60 -1.52
C ASP A 88 6.27 -25.48 -2.27
N GLU A 89 5.47 -24.88 -3.14
CA GLU A 89 5.93 -23.83 -4.03
C GLU A 89 6.55 -22.67 -3.27
N ARG A 90 7.67 -22.20 -3.76
CA ARG A 90 8.32 -21.03 -3.18
C ARG A 90 7.59 -19.79 -3.65
N ARG A 91 7.47 -18.81 -2.76
CA ARG A 91 6.77 -17.57 -3.05
C ARG A 91 7.71 -16.40 -2.93
N ARG A 92 7.47 -15.40 -3.77
CA ARG A 92 8.21 -14.14 -3.71
C ARG A 92 7.55 -13.23 -2.71
N TYR A 93 8.36 -12.71 -1.81
CA TYR A 93 7.90 -11.80 -0.78
C TYR A 93 8.27 -10.37 -1.16
N TYR A 94 7.45 -9.44 -0.72
CA TYR A 94 7.62 -8.02 -1.01
C TYR A 94 7.53 -7.24 0.28
N ARG A 95 8.17 -6.08 0.29
CA ARG A 95 8.10 -5.18 1.43
C ARG A 95 8.19 -3.74 0.95
N LEU A 96 7.75 -2.81 1.79
CA LEU A 96 7.93 -1.40 1.48
C LEU A 96 9.41 -1.04 1.56
N THR A 97 9.85 -0.19 0.62
CA THR A 97 11.16 0.45 0.77
C THR A 97 10.98 1.64 1.72
N GLY A 98 12.09 2.26 2.11
CA GLY A 98 11.99 3.50 2.88
C GLY A 98 11.22 4.56 2.13
N PHE A 99 11.47 4.70 0.83
CA PHE A 99 10.73 5.61 -0.01
C PHE A 99 9.23 5.25 -0.02
N GLY A 100 8.93 3.95 -0.13
CA GLY A 100 7.55 3.48 -0.13
C GLY A 100 6.81 3.79 1.16
N GLY A 101 7.50 3.66 2.29
CA GLY A 101 6.90 4.06 3.56
C GLY A 101 6.55 5.53 3.58
N GLY A 102 7.42 6.36 2.99
CA GLY A 102 7.14 7.79 2.89
C GLY A 102 5.96 8.09 1.97
N VAL A 103 5.86 7.35 0.85
CA VAL A 103 4.74 7.51 -0.06
C VAL A 103 3.43 7.18 0.64
N LEU A 104 3.41 6.05 1.35
CA LEU A 104 2.20 5.66 2.07
C LEU A 104 1.82 6.68 3.13
N ALA A 105 2.80 7.15 3.90
CA ALA A 105 2.53 8.15 4.94
C ALA A 105 1.98 9.43 4.33
N ALA A 106 2.54 9.88 3.22
CA ALA A 106 2.06 11.10 2.56
C ALA A 106 0.63 10.94 2.07
N GLU A 107 0.30 9.76 1.54
CA GLU A 107 -1.05 9.52 1.05
C GLU A 107 -2.05 9.46 2.21
N VAL A 108 -1.69 8.80 3.30
CA VAL A 108 -2.56 8.74 4.47
C VAL A 108 -2.81 10.14 5.02
N GLU A 109 -1.78 10.97 5.05
CA GLU A 109 -1.92 12.35 5.51
C GLU A 109 -2.86 13.14 4.61
N ARG A 110 -2.72 12.96 3.30
CA ARG A 110 -3.59 13.64 2.33
C ARG A 110 -5.04 13.21 2.54
N LEU A 111 -5.27 11.90 2.68
CA LEU A 111 -6.61 11.38 2.87
C LEU A 111 -7.22 11.84 4.18
N ASP A 112 -6.41 11.85 5.24
CA ASP A 112 -6.88 12.30 6.53
C ASP A 112 -7.32 13.77 6.46
N GLY A 113 -6.58 14.59 5.74
CA GLY A 113 -6.97 15.98 5.54
C GLY A 113 -8.31 16.13 4.85
N LEU A 114 -8.56 15.29 3.84
CA LEU A 114 -9.84 15.31 3.15
C LEU A 114 -10.97 14.89 4.07
N VAL A 115 -10.75 13.85 4.87
CA VAL A 115 -11.77 13.39 5.80
C VAL A 115 -12.10 14.49 6.81
N ARG A 116 -11.06 15.13 7.36
CA ARG A 116 -11.29 16.21 8.32
C ARG A 116 -12.06 17.37 7.70
N ALA A 117 -11.72 17.72 6.47
CA ALA A 117 -12.45 18.77 5.77
C ALA A 117 -13.92 18.40 5.57
N ALA A 118 -14.17 17.15 5.19
CA ALA A 118 -15.54 16.69 4.98
C ALA A 118 -16.34 16.75 6.27
N ARG A 119 -15.73 16.42 7.39
CA ARG A 119 -16.41 16.47 8.68
C ARG A 119 -16.72 17.90 9.08
N ARG A 120 -15.78 18.83 8.87
CA ARG A 120 -16.02 20.25 9.16
C ARG A 120 -17.17 20.79 8.35
N LYS A 121 -17.34 20.32 7.13
CA LYS A 121 -18.39 20.79 6.24
C LYS A 121 -19.69 20.02 6.39
N GLY A 122 -19.73 19.03 7.29
CA GLY A 122 -20.92 18.24 7.51
C GLY A 122 -21.20 17.21 6.43
N ALA A 123 -20.21 16.92 5.58
CA ALA A 123 -20.39 15.95 4.50
C ALA A 123 -20.35 14.51 5.00
N CYS A 124 -19.84 14.28 6.19
CA CYS A 124 -19.86 12.95 6.80
C CYS A 124 -19.97 13.11 8.31
N PRO A 125 -20.48 12.09 9.01
CA PRO A 125 -20.66 12.21 10.45
C PRO A 125 -19.31 12.21 11.16
N ALA A 126 -19.33 12.74 12.39
CA ALA A 126 -18.14 12.68 13.22
C ALA A 126 -17.83 11.24 13.58
N PRO A 127 -16.56 10.94 13.90
CA PRO A 127 -16.20 9.59 14.28
C PRO A 127 -16.94 9.16 15.53
N LYS A 128 -17.34 7.89 15.55
CA LYS A 128 -17.98 7.35 16.74
C LYS A 128 -16.91 7.13 17.81
N PRO A 129 -17.28 7.30 19.10
CA PRO A 129 -16.34 6.98 20.14
C PRO A 129 -15.93 5.51 20.07
N SER A 130 -14.69 5.24 20.40
CA SER A 130 -14.20 3.87 20.39
C SER A 130 -14.91 3.08 21.50
N PRO A 131 -15.46 1.89 21.16
CA PRO A 131 -16.14 1.10 22.19
C PRO A 131 -15.23 0.71 23.35
N GLY A 132 -13.96 0.56 23.08
CA GLY A 132 -13.04 0.19 24.17
C GLY A 132 -12.47 1.36 24.91
N GLY A 133 -12.89 2.56 24.58
CA GLY A 133 -12.30 3.73 25.18
C GLY A 133 -12.87 4.12 26.52
N ALA A 134 -13.75 3.33 27.04
CA ALA A 134 -14.37 3.67 28.30
C ALA A 134 -13.40 3.54 29.44
#